data_a71658f7a4f9c895e876c24dc26d17df
#
_entry.id   a71658f7a4f9c895e876c24dc26d17df
#
_cell.length_a   1.000
_cell.length_b   1.000
_cell.length_c   1.000
_cell.angle_alpha   90.00
_cell.angle_beta   90.00
_cell.angle_gamma   90.00
#
_symmetry.space_group_name_H-M   'P 1'
#
loop_
_entity.id
_entity.type
_entity.pdbx_description
1 polymer ?
#
loop_
_entity_poly.entity_id
_entity_poly.type
_entity_poly.pdbx_seq_one_letter_code
_entity_poly.pdbx_strand_id
1 'polypeptide(L)'
;MAEVRPPGLFRRAWRWLFSPSPRWSVFALLAIGLLIGAFGVIGTGVAVAVTGTSEFCGTTCHSHQQFVYPEHQQSVHYNNRTGVRASCTDCHVPHHYPAKLIYKAKAGMRDAWAELRGTIATREKFEHERWRLANNVWDEMRENNSENCRSCHNPTAMSSAKQSEDAVKQHKKFAAGKATCIDCHTGVAHKEPEEPKEPAKAEAPK
;
A
#
# COMPACT_ATOMS: atom_id res chain seq x y z
N MET A 1 23.29 -6.02 -62.13
CA MET A 1 22.83 -4.94 -61.22
C MET A 1 22.27 -5.62 -59.98
N ALA A 2 22.93 -5.49 -58.81
CA ALA A 2 22.45 -6.10 -57.55
C ALA A 2 21.33 -5.24 -56.96
N GLU A 3 20.17 -5.82 -56.78
CA GLU A 3 18.99 -5.18 -56.19
C GLU A 3 19.24 -4.95 -54.69
N VAL A 4 19.46 -3.68 -54.33
CA VAL A 4 19.64 -3.29 -52.90
C VAL A 4 18.27 -3.35 -52.20
N ARG A 5 18.00 -4.39 -51.47
CA ARG A 5 16.77 -4.52 -50.67
C ARG A 5 16.71 -3.37 -49.63
N PRO A 6 15.58 -2.66 -49.54
CA PRO A 6 15.43 -1.60 -48.56
C PRO A 6 15.57 -2.18 -47.13
N PRO A 7 16.21 -1.45 -46.20
CA PRO A 7 16.36 -1.92 -44.81
C PRO A 7 15.01 -2.10 -44.17
N GLY A 8 14.83 -3.25 -43.46
CA GLY A 8 13.58 -3.59 -42.79
C GLY A 8 13.14 -2.51 -41.79
N LEU A 9 11.85 -2.44 -41.52
CA LEU A 9 11.19 -1.47 -40.61
C LEU A 9 11.91 -1.28 -39.28
N PHE A 10 12.40 -2.37 -38.68
CA PHE A 10 13.15 -2.33 -37.42
C PHE A 10 14.48 -1.55 -37.55
N ARG A 11 15.23 -1.74 -38.64
CA ARG A 11 16.47 -1.02 -38.90
C ARG A 11 16.22 0.47 -39.18
N ARG A 12 15.09 0.82 -39.79
CA ARG A 12 14.68 2.23 -40.03
C ARG A 12 14.30 2.91 -38.72
N ALA A 13 13.51 2.25 -37.89
CA ALA A 13 13.14 2.75 -36.57
C ALA A 13 14.37 2.93 -35.66
N TRP A 14 15.27 1.93 -35.64
CA TRP A 14 16.53 2.01 -34.90
C TRP A 14 17.40 3.17 -35.34
N ARG A 15 17.61 3.37 -36.67
CA ARG A 15 18.35 4.51 -37.17
C ARG A 15 17.69 5.84 -36.83
N TRP A 16 16.37 5.93 -36.90
CA TRP A 16 15.64 7.14 -36.57
C TRP A 16 15.80 7.46 -35.06
N LEU A 17 15.79 6.47 -34.23
CA LEU A 17 15.88 6.62 -32.75
C LEU A 17 17.31 7.00 -32.30
N PHE A 18 18.33 6.40 -32.90
CA PHE A 18 19.73 6.54 -32.49
C PHE A 18 20.61 7.41 -33.40
N SER A 19 20.11 7.91 -34.51
CA SER A 19 20.88 8.85 -35.34
C SER A 19 20.60 10.28 -34.92
N PRO A 20 21.64 11.09 -34.65
CA PRO A 20 21.44 12.50 -34.36
C PRO A 20 20.70 13.18 -35.49
N SER A 21 19.62 13.89 -35.16
CA SER A 21 18.86 14.65 -36.13
C SER A 21 19.69 15.83 -36.61
N PRO A 22 19.76 16.13 -37.93
CA PRO A 22 20.45 17.32 -38.45
C PRO A 22 19.84 18.64 -37.97
N ARG A 23 18.64 18.58 -37.34
CA ARG A 23 17.92 19.74 -36.81
C ARG A 23 18.17 20.04 -35.35
N TRP A 24 18.67 19.07 -34.54
CA TRP A 24 18.85 19.21 -33.12
C TRP A 24 20.29 18.93 -32.73
N SER A 25 20.92 19.85 -32.02
CA SER A 25 22.25 19.61 -31.46
C SER A 25 22.18 18.54 -30.34
N VAL A 26 23.27 17.81 -30.13
CA VAL A 26 23.42 16.85 -29.05
C VAL A 26 23.10 17.51 -27.68
N PHE A 27 23.54 18.76 -27.51
CA PHE A 27 23.25 19.54 -26.33
C PHE A 27 21.72 19.72 -26.09
N ALA A 28 20.99 20.07 -27.18
CA ALA A 28 19.54 20.26 -27.09
C ALA A 28 18.82 18.95 -26.68
N LEU A 29 19.25 17.81 -27.27
CA LEU A 29 18.69 16.50 -26.93
C LEU A 29 18.96 16.10 -25.45
N LEU A 30 20.19 16.34 -24.99
CA LEU A 30 20.57 16.11 -23.62
C LEU A 30 19.79 17.01 -22.63
N ALA A 31 19.67 18.30 -22.97
CA ALA A 31 18.91 19.25 -22.16
C ALA A 31 17.42 18.87 -22.06
N ILE A 32 16.79 18.50 -23.17
CA ILE A 32 15.41 18.03 -23.21
C ILE A 32 15.27 16.74 -22.39
N GLY A 33 16.18 15.78 -22.57
CA GLY A 33 16.19 14.53 -21.81
C GLY A 33 16.32 14.77 -20.30
N LEU A 34 17.21 15.68 -19.91
CA LEU A 34 17.40 16.07 -18.50
C LEU A 34 16.12 16.73 -17.93
N LEU A 35 15.50 17.63 -18.68
CA LEU A 35 14.26 18.27 -18.25
C LEU A 35 13.12 17.26 -18.10
N ILE A 36 12.92 16.39 -19.09
CA ILE A 36 11.90 15.33 -19.01
C ILE A 36 12.17 14.42 -17.79
N GLY A 37 13.43 14.02 -17.59
CA GLY A 37 13.81 13.21 -16.43
C GLY A 37 13.55 13.93 -15.11
N ALA A 38 13.94 15.19 -14.98
CA ALA A 38 13.71 16.00 -13.80
C ALA A 38 12.22 16.17 -13.51
N PHE A 39 11.42 16.53 -14.52
CA PHE A 39 9.95 16.63 -14.36
C PHE A 39 9.31 15.27 -14.02
N GLY A 40 9.80 14.17 -14.59
CA GLY A 40 9.35 12.82 -14.27
C GLY A 40 9.59 12.47 -12.80
N VAL A 41 10.80 12.73 -12.29
CA VAL A 41 11.16 12.47 -10.89
C VAL A 41 10.34 13.35 -9.94
N ILE A 42 10.30 14.66 -10.19
CA ILE A 42 9.55 15.61 -9.36
C ILE A 42 8.05 15.27 -9.40
N GLY A 43 7.48 15.06 -10.59
CA GLY A 43 6.07 14.71 -10.75
C GLY A 43 5.69 13.41 -10.02
N THR A 44 6.54 12.37 -10.12
CA THR A 44 6.35 11.13 -9.37
C THR A 44 6.41 11.37 -7.86
N GLY A 45 7.38 12.16 -7.39
CA GLY A 45 7.52 12.52 -5.98
C GLY A 45 6.27 13.23 -5.45
N VAL A 46 5.79 14.24 -6.17
CA VAL A 46 4.55 14.97 -5.83
C VAL A 46 3.34 14.02 -5.84
N ALA A 47 3.19 13.20 -6.87
CA ALA A 47 2.10 12.24 -6.95
C ALA A 47 2.10 11.26 -5.76
N VAL A 48 3.26 10.72 -5.39
CA VAL A 48 3.40 9.83 -4.23
C VAL A 48 3.06 10.56 -2.93
N ALA A 49 3.50 11.81 -2.76
CA ALA A 49 3.23 12.61 -1.57
C ALA A 49 1.73 12.91 -1.42
N VAL A 50 1.10 13.44 -2.47
CA VAL A 50 -0.33 13.79 -2.47
C VAL A 50 -1.20 12.56 -2.26
N THR A 51 -0.97 11.49 -3.05
CA THR A 51 -1.74 10.25 -2.92
C THR A 51 -1.37 9.42 -1.68
N GLY A 52 -0.42 9.88 -0.88
CA GLY A 52 -0.01 9.26 0.39
C GLY A 52 -0.71 9.85 1.62
N THR A 53 -1.45 10.95 1.48
CA THR A 53 -2.12 11.59 2.61
C THR A 53 -3.35 10.79 3.06
N SER A 54 -3.67 10.86 4.36
CA SER A 54 -4.91 10.25 4.89
C SER A 54 -6.16 10.89 4.28
N GLU A 55 -6.09 12.16 3.93
CA GLU A 55 -7.17 12.88 3.29
C GLU A 55 -7.44 12.31 1.90
N PHE A 56 -6.40 12.13 1.07
CA PHE A 56 -6.57 11.51 -0.23
C PHE A 56 -7.15 10.09 -0.11
N CYS A 57 -6.55 9.23 0.71
CA CYS A 57 -7.02 7.85 0.86
C CYS A 57 -8.43 7.77 1.47
N GLY A 58 -8.73 8.63 2.44
CA GLY A 58 -9.98 8.61 3.18
C GLY A 58 -11.16 9.30 2.51
N THR A 59 -10.93 10.17 1.50
CA THR A 59 -12.01 10.99 0.92
C THR A 59 -12.19 10.83 -0.58
N THR A 60 -11.20 10.29 -1.30
CA THR A 60 -11.28 10.15 -2.77
C THR A 60 -12.25 9.04 -3.19
N CYS A 61 -12.28 7.92 -2.46
CA CYS A 61 -13.18 6.81 -2.72
C CYS A 61 -14.35 6.84 -1.72
N HIS A 62 -15.57 6.69 -2.20
CA HIS A 62 -16.76 6.78 -1.36
C HIS A 62 -16.82 5.67 -0.31
N SER A 63 -16.34 4.46 -0.64
CA SER A 63 -16.26 3.35 0.29
C SER A 63 -15.31 3.63 1.47
N HIS A 64 -14.16 4.22 1.21
CA HIS A 64 -13.25 4.64 2.26
C HIS A 64 -13.84 5.76 3.11
N GLN A 65 -14.43 6.78 2.49
CA GLN A 65 -15.03 7.92 3.16
C GLN A 65 -16.18 7.51 4.10
N GLN A 66 -16.99 6.54 3.69
CA GLN A 66 -18.16 6.16 4.46
C GLN A 66 -17.89 5.06 5.50
N PHE A 67 -16.91 4.19 5.28
CA PHE A 67 -16.74 2.99 6.10
C PHE A 67 -15.45 2.98 6.91
N VAL A 68 -14.30 3.17 6.27
CA VAL A 68 -12.99 2.95 6.92
C VAL A 68 -12.42 4.21 7.56
N TYR A 69 -12.56 5.36 6.92
CA TYR A 69 -11.98 6.60 7.39
C TYR A 69 -12.59 7.09 8.72
N PRO A 70 -13.92 7.03 8.92
CA PRO A 70 -14.52 7.36 10.22
C PRO A 70 -14.05 6.46 11.36
N GLU A 71 -13.80 5.16 11.10
CA GLU A 71 -13.25 4.24 12.09
C GLU A 71 -11.82 4.62 12.46
N HIS A 72 -10.98 4.91 11.45
CA HIS A 72 -9.62 5.39 11.68
C HIS A 72 -9.60 6.67 12.51
N GLN A 73 -10.48 7.64 12.22
CA GLN A 73 -10.56 8.89 12.96
C GLN A 73 -10.88 8.72 14.46
N GLN A 74 -11.53 7.62 14.83
CA GLN A 74 -11.85 7.27 16.23
C GLN A 74 -10.74 6.46 16.91
N SER A 75 -9.74 6.02 16.16
CA SER A 75 -8.65 5.19 16.69
C SER A 75 -7.62 6.01 17.46
N VAL A 76 -6.88 5.33 18.34
CA VAL A 76 -5.73 5.93 19.07
C VAL A 76 -4.58 6.30 18.13
N HIS A 77 -4.53 5.75 16.91
CA HIS A 77 -3.55 6.10 15.90
C HIS A 77 -3.88 7.41 15.16
N TYR A 78 -5.12 7.85 15.22
CA TYR A 78 -5.55 9.14 14.67
C TYR A 78 -5.62 10.24 15.75
N ASN A 79 -6.23 9.92 16.89
CA ASN A 79 -6.47 10.88 17.95
C ASN A 79 -5.95 10.36 19.29
N ASN A 80 -4.86 10.91 19.78
CA ASN A 80 -4.19 10.48 21.00
C ASN A 80 -3.57 11.65 21.77
N ARG A 81 -3.13 11.37 22.99
CA ARG A 81 -2.55 12.37 23.91
C ARG A 81 -1.21 12.94 23.46
N THR A 82 -0.49 12.28 22.56
CA THR A 82 0.85 12.71 22.10
C THR A 82 0.79 13.65 20.91
N GLY A 83 -0.35 13.72 20.21
CA GLY A 83 -0.53 14.48 18.97
C GLY A 83 0.15 13.87 17.75
N VAL A 84 0.79 12.71 17.86
CA VAL A 84 1.37 11.99 16.73
C VAL A 84 0.28 11.18 16.03
N ARG A 85 -0.01 11.53 14.79
CA ARG A 85 -1.05 10.87 13.99
C ARG A 85 -0.43 10.00 12.92
N ALA A 86 -0.82 8.73 12.89
CA ALA A 86 -0.46 7.82 11.80
C ALA A 86 -1.38 8.07 10.59
N SER A 87 -0.80 8.16 9.41
CA SER A 87 -1.54 8.21 8.15
C SER A 87 -1.92 6.80 7.67
N CYS A 88 -2.86 6.71 6.73
CA CYS A 88 -3.21 5.43 6.10
C CYS A 88 -1.97 4.74 5.51
N THR A 89 -1.09 5.51 4.88
CA THR A 89 0.12 4.97 4.25
C THR A 89 1.19 4.52 5.24
N ASP A 90 1.19 5.02 6.48
CA ASP A 90 2.15 4.58 7.48
C ASP A 90 1.93 3.11 7.87
N CYS A 91 0.68 2.63 7.79
CA CYS A 91 0.34 1.24 8.07
C CYS A 91 0.23 0.36 6.81
N HIS A 92 -0.26 0.93 5.69
CA HIS A 92 -0.66 0.15 4.52
C HIS A 92 0.32 0.19 3.35
N VAL A 93 1.35 1.04 3.37
CA VAL A 93 2.26 1.19 2.24
C VAL A 93 3.71 1.00 2.69
N PRO A 94 4.51 0.18 2.01
CA PRO A 94 5.94 0.02 2.32
C PRO A 94 6.66 1.37 2.37
N HIS A 95 7.58 1.54 3.31
CA HIS A 95 8.29 2.81 3.49
C HIS A 95 9.46 3.00 2.52
N HIS A 96 10.02 1.91 1.98
CA HIS A 96 11.22 1.94 1.14
C HIS A 96 10.90 1.91 -0.36
N TYR A 97 11.74 2.53 -1.16
CA TYR A 97 11.72 2.44 -2.62
C TYR A 97 12.55 1.23 -3.08
N PRO A 98 12.21 0.54 -4.19
CA PRO A 98 11.09 0.81 -5.11
C PRO A 98 9.75 0.19 -4.69
N ALA A 99 9.71 -0.59 -3.59
CA ALA A 99 8.51 -1.31 -3.15
C ALA A 99 7.30 -0.38 -2.97
N LYS A 100 7.52 0.82 -2.41
CA LYS A 100 6.48 1.87 -2.28
C LYS A 100 5.78 2.17 -3.59
N LEU A 101 6.51 2.39 -4.68
CA LEU A 101 5.94 2.72 -5.99
C LEU A 101 5.17 1.54 -6.57
N ILE A 102 5.76 0.35 -6.51
CA ILE A 102 5.13 -0.88 -7.03
C ILE A 102 3.84 -1.17 -6.27
N TYR A 103 3.87 -1.06 -4.95
CA TYR A 103 2.71 -1.28 -4.10
C TYR A 103 1.59 -0.28 -4.42
N LYS A 104 1.91 1.04 -4.45
CA LYS A 104 0.92 2.09 -4.76
C LYS A 104 0.29 1.91 -6.14
N ALA A 105 1.07 1.53 -7.14
CA ALA A 105 0.55 1.27 -8.48
C ALA A 105 -0.41 0.07 -8.48
N LYS A 106 -0.03 -1.07 -7.87
CA LYS A 106 -0.86 -2.27 -7.79
C LYS A 106 -2.14 -2.04 -6.98
N ALA A 107 -2.01 -1.49 -5.77
CA ALA A 107 -3.12 -1.23 -4.88
C ALA A 107 -4.08 -0.20 -5.50
N GLY A 108 -3.56 0.91 -6.02
CA GLY A 108 -4.38 1.93 -6.65
C GLY A 108 -5.18 1.42 -7.84
N MET A 109 -4.60 0.59 -8.71
CA MET A 109 -5.33 -0.04 -9.82
C MET A 109 -6.42 -1.01 -9.33
N ARG A 110 -6.09 -1.84 -8.34
CA ARG A 110 -7.03 -2.81 -7.75
C ARG A 110 -8.22 -2.10 -7.10
N ASP A 111 -7.92 -1.08 -6.30
CA ASP A 111 -8.94 -0.38 -5.51
C ASP A 111 -9.82 0.50 -6.41
N ALA A 112 -9.24 1.20 -7.41
CA ALA A 112 -10.01 1.92 -8.42
C ALA A 112 -10.94 0.98 -9.19
N TRP A 113 -10.47 -0.21 -9.54
CA TRP A 113 -11.30 -1.20 -10.23
C TRP A 113 -12.41 -1.76 -9.36
N ALA A 114 -12.15 -2.02 -8.08
CA ALA A 114 -13.15 -2.48 -7.12
C ALA A 114 -14.25 -1.41 -6.89
N GLU A 115 -13.85 -0.14 -6.82
CA GLU A 115 -14.75 0.99 -6.68
C GLU A 115 -15.65 1.17 -7.91
N LEU A 116 -15.08 1.11 -9.11
CA LEU A 116 -15.85 1.16 -10.38
C LEU A 116 -16.85 0.02 -10.51
N ARG A 117 -16.53 -1.17 -10.03
CA ARG A 117 -17.44 -2.33 -10.03
C ARG A 117 -18.45 -2.30 -8.90
N GLY A 118 -18.32 -1.39 -7.95
CA GLY A 118 -19.21 -1.32 -6.79
C GLY A 118 -19.13 -2.56 -5.88
N THR A 119 -17.95 -3.20 -5.80
CA THR A 119 -17.74 -4.43 -5.03
C THR A 119 -18.07 -4.24 -3.54
N ILE A 120 -17.73 -3.06 -3.00
CA ILE A 120 -17.97 -2.66 -1.61
C ILE A 120 -18.75 -1.34 -1.53
N ALA A 121 -19.66 -1.10 -2.49
CA ALA A 121 -20.35 0.17 -2.64
C ALA A 121 -21.38 0.46 -1.54
N THR A 122 -21.87 -0.56 -0.82
CA THR A 122 -22.83 -0.38 0.27
C THR A 122 -22.25 -0.93 1.59
N ARG A 123 -22.82 -0.50 2.71
CA ARG A 123 -22.42 -0.98 4.04
C ARG A 123 -22.52 -2.50 4.13
N GLU A 124 -23.57 -3.09 3.61
CA GLU A 124 -23.81 -4.54 3.66
C GLU A 124 -22.74 -5.29 2.88
N LYS A 125 -22.42 -4.83 1.66
CA LYS A 125 -21.37 -5.42 0.83
C LYS A 125 -20.00 -5.30 1.50
N PHE A 126 -19.70 -4.13 2.09
CA PHE A 126 -18.46 -3.90 2.79
C PHE A 126 -18.32 -4.81 4.02
N GLU A 127 -19.36 -4.92 4.85
CA GLU A 127 -19.33 -5.78 6.05
C GLU A 127 -19.22 -7.27 5.66
N HIS A 128 -19.86 -7.68 4.57
CA HIS A 128 -19.70 -9.04 4.05
C HIS A 128 -18.25 -9.36 3.63
N GLU A 129 -17.55 -8.40 3.05
CA GLU A 129 -16.17 -8.57 2.58
C GLU A 129 -15.12 -8.23 3.64
N ARG A 130 -15.51 -7.61 4.76
CA ARG A 130 -14.61 -7.05 5.78
C ARG A 130 -13.61 -8.08 6.30
N TRP A 131 -14.07 -9.30 6.65
CA TRP A 131 -13.19 -10.37 7.13
C TRP A 131 -12.10 -10.72 6.11
N ARG A 132 -12.47 -10.93 4.86
CA ARG A 132 -11.53 -11.25 3.78
C ARG A 132 -10.54 -10.10 3.54
N LEU A 133 -11.04 -8.86 3.52
CA LEU A 133 -10.19 -7.68 3.33
C LEU A 133 -9.19 -7.49 4.47
N ALA A 134 -9.64 -7.69 5.71
CA ALA A 134 -8.76 -7.61 6.87
C ALA A 134 -7.68 -8.70 6.86
N ASN A 135 -8.05 -9.94 6.56
CA ASN A 135 -7.08 -11.04 6.47
C ASN A 135 -6.01 -10.78 5.41
N ASN A 136 -6.37 -10.26 4.24
CA ASN A 136 -5.39 -9.90 3.21
C ASN A 136 -4.34 -8.91 3.75
N VAL A 137 -4.76 -7.91 4.51
CA VAL A 137 -3.86 -6.92 5.11
C VAL A 137 -3.03 -7.54 6.24
N TRP A 138 -3.63 -8.38 7.07
CA TRP A 138 -2.92 -9.06 8.15
C TRP A 138 -1.86 -10.02 7.61
N ASP A 139 -2.14 -10.71 6.52
CA ASP A 139 -1.16 -11.60 5.85
C ASP A 139 0.01 -10.80 5.28
N GLU A 140 -0.24 -9.69 4.59
CA GLU A 140 0.81 -8.77 4.13
C GLU A 140 1.68 -8.27 5.31
N MET A 141 1.06 -7.94 6.46
CA MET A 141 1.76 -7.50 7.66
C MET A 141 2.55 -8.63 8.34
N ARG A 142 2.09 -9.88 8.27
CA ARG A 142 2.85 -11.06 8.75
C ARG A 142 4.06 -11.30 7.86
N GLU A 143 3.87 -11.30 6.55
CA GLU A 143 4.95 -11.54 5.56
C GLU A 143 6.10 -10.56 5.71
N ASN A 144 5.83 -9.28 5.98
CA ASN A 144 6.85 -8.26 6.17
C ASN A 144 7.28 -8.09 7.64
N ASN A 145 6.90 -9.01 8.53
CA ASN A 145 7.20 -8.96 9.96
C ASN A 145 6.75 -7.63 10.60
N SER A 146 5.56 -7.16 10.23
CA SER A 146 4.95 -5.91 10.70
C SER A 146 5.92 -4.70 10.61
N GLU A 147 6.66 -4.58 9.50
CA GLU A 147 7.66 -3.54 9.27
C GLU A 147 7.07 -2.14 9.48
N ASN A 148 5.86 -1.92 9.00
CA ASN A 148 5.16 -0.66 9.12
C ASN A 148 4.90 -0.27 10.59
N CYS A 149 4.52 -1.21 11.42
CA CYS A 149 4.36 -0.98 12.87
C CYS A 149 5.71 -0.62 13.52
N ARG A 150 6.75 -1.35 13.16
CA ARG A 150 8.11 -1.17 13.71
C ARG A 150 8.79 0.12 13.28
N SER A 151 8.28 0.80 12.25
CA SER A 151 8.79 2.11 11.83
C SER A 151 8.57 3.20 12.90
N CYS A 152 7.50 3.06 13.71
CA CYS A 152 7.18 3.95 14.82
C CYS A 152 7.34 3.27 16.19
N HIS A 153 7.00 1.99 16.29
CA HIS A 153 7.09 1.20 17.52
C HIS A 153 8.41 0.42 17.58
N ASN A 154 9.41 0.97 18.25
CA ASN A 154 10.69 0.27 18.47
C ASN A 154 10.58 -0.71 19.64
N PRO A 155 10.59 -2.03 19.42
CA PRO A 155 10.43 -3.03 20.48
C PRO A 155 11.53 -2.96 21.55
N THR A 156 12.73 -2.56 21.18
CA THR A 156 13.86 -2.45 22.14
C THR A 156 13.74 -1.23 23.05
N ALA A 157 12.91 -0.25 22.68
CA ALA A 157 12.62 0.93 23.49
C ALA A 157 11.38 0.78 24.38
N MET A 158 10.66 -0.34 24.28
CA MET A 158 9.47 -0.60 25.09
C MET A 158 9.87 -1.03 26.49
N SER A 159 9.43 -0.26 27.51
CA SER A 159 9.67 -0.58 28.91
C SER A 159 8.82 -1.76 29.37
N SER A 160 9.43 -2.88 29.73
CA SER A 160 8.74 -4.03 30.30
C SER A 160 8.06 -3.72 31.64
N ALA A 161 8.62 -2.79 32.42
CA ALA A 161 8.04 -2.39 33.72
C ALA A 161 6.69 -1.63 33.58
N LYS A 162 6.36 -1.15 32.36
CA LYS A 162 5.09 -0.46 32.07
C LYS A 162 4.08 -1.34 31.34
N GLN A 163 4.37 -2.64 31.22
CA GLN A 163 3.52 -3.62 30.56
C GLN A 163 2.96 -4.60 31.59
N SER A 164 1.82 -5.22 31.30
CA SER A 164 1.34 -6.35 32.08
C SER A 164 2.28 -7.56 31.92
N GLU A 165 2.28 -8.47 32.87
CA GLU A 165 3.09 -9.68 32.83
C GLU A 165 2.83 -10.51 31.56
N ASP A 166 1.56 -10.61 31.15
CA ASP A 166 1.16 -11.32 29.94
C ASP A 166 1.69 -10.63 28.68
N ALA A 167 1.61 -9.30 28.60
CA ALA A 167 2.18 -8.55 27.48
C ALA A 167 3.69 -8.78 27.38
N VAL A 168 4.42 -8.71 28.52
CA VAL A 168 5.87 -9.00 28.54
C VAL A 168 6.16 -10.41 28.05
N LYS A 169 5.37 -11.40 28.45
CA LYS A 169 5.51 -12.79 28.01
C LYS A 169 5.29 -12.96 26.51
N GLN A 170 4.27 -12.31 25.95
CA GLN A 170 4.00 -12.36 24.50
C GLN A 170 5.05 -11.60 23.70
N HIS A 171 5.51 -10.44 24.16
CA HIS A 171 6.58 -9.68 23.51
C HIS A 171 7.92 -10.42 23.48
N LYS A 172 8.18 -11.34 24.43
CA LYS A 172 9.32 -12.26 24.33
C LYS A 172 9.20 -13.22 23.16
N LYS A 173 7.99 -13.66 22.78
CA LYS A 173 7.77 -14.48 21.57
C LYS A 173 8.08 -13.70 20.30
N PHE A 174 7.63 -12.44 20.25
CA PHE A 174 7.96 -11.52 19.17
C PHE A 174 9.48 -11.33 19.06
N ALA A 175 10.19 -11.04 20.16
CA ALA A 175 11.64 -10.89 20.19
C ALA A 175 12.39 -12.17 19.73
N ALA A 176 11.80 -13.34 19.94
CA ALA A 176 12.31 -14.63 19.46
C ALA A 176 11.94 -14.96 17.99
N GLY A 177 11.30 -14.04 17.27
CA GLY A 177 10.86 -14.24 15.88
C GLY A 177 9.74 -15.27 15.71
N LYS A 178 8.97 -15.56 16.78
CA LYS A 178 7.89 -16.56 16.78
C LYS A 178 6.50 -15.95 16.57
N ALA A 179 6.39 -14.63 16.50
CA ALA A 179 5.16 -13.89 16.26
C ALA A 179 5.50 -12.53 15.66
N THR A 180 4.53 -11.92 14.99
CA THR A 180 4.59 -10.54 14.51
C THR A 180 3.66 -9.64 15.33
N CYS A 181 3.74 -8.32 15.14
CA CYS A 181 2.87 -7.40 15.89
C CYS A 181 1.39 -7.66 15.58
N ILE A 182 1.08 -7.90 14.31
CA ILE A 182 -0.30 -8.09 13.85
C ILE A 182 -0.94 -9.38 14.32
N ASP A 183 -0.17 -10.37 14.75
CA ASP A 183 -0.71 -11.62 15.28
C ASP A 183 -1.50 -11.43 16.59
N CYS A 184 -1.25 -10.33 17.29
CA CYS A 184 -1.88 -10.01 18.56
C CYS A 184 -2.56 -8.64 18.58
N HIS A 185 -2.16 -7.72 17.68
CA HIS A 185 -2.62 -6.33 17.65
C HIS A 185 -3.49 -6.07 16.42
N THR A 186 -4.59 -6.81 16.30
CA THR A 186 -5.68 -6.54 15.34
C THR A 186 -6.60 -5.43 15.86
N GLY A 187 -7.40 -4.84 14.99
CA GLY A 187 -8.39 -3.84 15.39
C GLY A 187 -7.83 -2.49 15.88
N VAL A 188 -6.53 -2.20 15.69
CA VAL A 188 -5.85 -1.01 16.25
C VAL A 188 -6.21 0.31 15.57
N ALA A 189 -6.72 0.25 14.32
CA ALA A 189 -7.07 1.43 13.53
C ALA A 189 -8.48 1.36 12.92
N HIS A 190 -9.03 0.17 12.80
CA HIS A 190 -10.35 -0.11 12.25
C HIS A 190 -11.10 -1.08 13.15
N LYS A 191 -12.42 -1.08 13.03
CA LYS A 191 -13.24 -2.07 13.71
C LYS A 191 -12.81 -3.49 13.29
N GLU A 192 -12.50 -4.32 14.25
CA GLU A 192 -12.13 -5.71 14.01
C GLU A 192 -13.34 -6.48 13.42
N PRO A 193 -13.16 -7.21 12.32
CA PRO A 193 -14.23 -8.00 11.74
C PRO A 193 -14.54 -9.22 12.60
N GLU A 194 -15.80 -9.62 12.60
CA GLU A 194 -16.19 -10.91 13.16
C GLU A 194 -15.77 -12.04 12.21
N GLU A 195 -15.19 -13.09 12.77
CA GLU A 195 -14.88 -14.29 11.98
C GLU A 195 -16.18 -14.93 11.49
N PRO A 196 -16.29 -15.24 10.19
CA PRO A 196 -17.47 -15.92 9.66
C PRO A 196 -17.67 -17.24 10.40
N LYS A 197 -18.83 -17.43 11.02
CA LYS A 197 -19.18 -18.72 11.62
C LYS A 197 -19.19 -19.77 10.51
N GLU A 198 -18.44 -20.86 10.68
CA GLU A 198 -18.55 -22.00 9.76
C GLU A 198 -20.03 -22.36 9.60
N PRO A 199 -20.52 -22.59 8.38
CA PRO A 199 -21.87 -23.09 8.21
C PRO A 199 -21.99 -24.36 9.04
N ALA A 200 -22.96 -24.39 9.97
CA ALA A 200 -23.22 -25.54 10.79
C ALA A 200 -23.23 -26.78 9.87
N LYS A 201 -22.33 -27.75 10.14
CA LYS A 201 -22.32 -29.00 9.39
C LYS A 201 -23.74 -29.51 9.37
N ALA A 202 -24.33 -29.56 8.18
CA ALA A 202 -25.66 -30.15 8.01
C ALA A 202 -25.60 -31.54 8.63
N GLU A 203 -26.35 -31.76 9.71
CA GLU A 203 -26.51 -33.11 10.26
C GLU A 203 -27.02 -34.01 9.12
N ALA A 204 -26.22 -35.01 8.80
CA ALA A 204 -26.66 -36.02 7.83
C ALA A 204 -27.95 -36.65 8.35
N PRO A 205 -29.01 -36.75 7.52
CA PRO A 205 -30.25 -37.39 7.97
C PRO A 205 -29.95 -38.84 8.33
N LYS A 206 -30.41 -39.22 9.50
CA LYS A 206 -30.34 -40.62 9.98
C LYS A 206 -31.17 -41.55 9.14
#